data_9620f93dfbbb4bc643c793de4bcff3e3
#
_entry.id   9620f93dfbbb4bc643c793de4bcff3e3
#
_cell.length_a   1.000
_cell.length_b   1.000
_cell.length_c   1.000
_cell.angle_alpha   90.00
_cell.angle_beta   90.00
_cell.angle_gamma   90.00
#
_symmetry.space_group_name_H-M   'P 1'
#
loop_
_entity.id
_entity.type
_entity.pdbx_description
1 polymer ?
#
loop_
_entity_poly.entity_id
_entity_poly.type
_entity_poly.pdbx_seq_one_letter_code
_entity_poly.pdbx_strand_id
1 'polypeptide(L)'
;MQENNMAVLAEKKLADGRHLRILRFISPQETVPENVIRYLIGSIGFDSYNKYIIPQAYWRSFYRESFEGKLTGITSYLYLAEVNGVFAARLWFAYADHSGFGNFGNVYTESDFRRLGLMSELMKPCMADFDTADAARILCCASGNLFAVQSYLKHGFRLTYGGETGPLERTRRPGDTLFSIENELFQDTRLAAIRDGRPDDQFVTDKFIAHTEPVWFRLHARRGPSEYIPNFQTARLEASLGNGTVQTACNAAGTVTGYASAIVRGGSGILDFTAHERSFPDVPELLKATAEIFHARFDMDLFFYAFPGDTEKIQAIRSAGAELAGKTQQMEIWYL
;
A
#
# COMPACT_ATOMS: atom_id res chain seq x y z
N MET A 1 -26.72 24.58 2.05
CA MET A 1 -26.56 23.13 2.25
C MET A 1 -26.15 22.60 0.89
N GLN A 2 -24.88 22.23 0.72
CA GLN A 2 -24.46 21.51 -0.50
C GLN A 2 -25.14 20.14 -0.45
N GLU A 3 -25.96 19.83 -1.44
CA GLU A 3 -26.45 18.48 -1.66
C GLU A 3 -25.23 17.56 -1.79
N ASN A 4 -25.11 16.63 -0.84
CA ASN A 4 -24.08 15.60 -0.89
C ASN A 4 -24.30 14.79 -2.16
N ASN A 5 -23.39 14.87 -3.11
CA ASN A 5 -23.37 14.08 -4.35
C ASN A 5 -23.03 12.59 -4.07
N MET A 6 -23.80 12.00 -3.18
CA MET A 6 -23.71 10.58 -2.85
C MET A 6 -24.44 9.77 -3.90
N ALA A 7 -23.71 8.96 -4.66
CA ALA A 7 -24.34 8.10 -5.64
C ALA A 7 -25.04 6.92 -4.93
N VAL A 8 -26.37 6.89 -4.98
CA VAL A 8 -27.17 5.75 -4.61
C VAL A 8 -27.25 4.79 -5.80
N LEU A 9 -26.54 3.68 -5.75
CA LEU A 9 -26.48 2.72 -6.86
C LEU A 9 -27.67 1.77 -6.91
N ALA A 10 -28.26 1.47 -5.75
CA ALA A 10 -29.42 0.62 -5.65
C ALA A 10 -30.19 0.86 -4.34
N GLU A 11 -31.50 0.69 -4.42
CA GLU A 11 -32.39 0.63 -3.26
C GLU A 11 -33.33 -0.56 -3.40
N LYS A 12 -33.47 -1.35 -2.33
CA LYS A 12 -34.36 -2.51 -2.31
C LYS A 12 -34.72 -2.96 -0.90
N LYS A 13 -35.76 -3.79 -0.78
CA LYS A 13 -36.05 -4.52 0.45
C LYS A 13 -35.27 -5.83 0.48
N LEU A 14 -34.70 -6.15 1.62
CA LEU A 14 -34.14 -7.47 1.92
C LEU A 14 -35.27 -8.47 2.17
N ALA A 15 -34.94 -9.76 2.19
CA ALA A 15 -35.93 -10.83 2.40
C ALA A 15 -36.66 -10.73 3.77
N ASP A 16 -36.04 -10.14 4.76
CA ASP A 16 -36.59 -9.88 6.09
C ASP A 16 -37.32 -8.54 6.20
N GLY A 17 -37.53 -7.83 5.08
CA GLY A 17 -38.31 -6.60 5.01
C GLY A 17 -37.48 -5.32 5.30
N ARG A 18 -36.24 -5.44 5.75
CA ARG A 18 -35.34 -4.26 5.96
C ARG A 18 -35.04 -3.56 4.64
N HIS A 19 -34.89 -2.22 4.70
CA HIS A 19 -34.55 -1.42 3.54
C HIS A 19 -33.03 -1.38 3.37
N LEU A 20 -32.52 -1.73 2.19
CA LEU A 20 -31.13 -1.69 1.81
C LEU A 20 -30.88 -0.58 0.80
N ARG A 21 -29.86 0.24 1.04
CA ARG A 21 -29.28 1.18 0.08
C ARG A 21 -27.82 0.82 -0.17
N ILE A 22 -27.41 0.83 -1.42
CA ILE A 22 -26.01 0.70 -1.84
C ILE A 22 -25.52 2.07 -2.25
N LEU A 23 -24.49 2.55 -1.56
CA LEU A 23 -23.89 3.86 -1.74
C LEU A 23 -22.49 3.71 -2.31
N ARG A 24 -22.10 4.65 -3.19
CA ARG A 24 -20.73 4.74 -3.72
C ARG A 24 -20.19 6.15 -3.55
N PHE A 25 -18.89 6.23 -3.27
CA PHE A 25 -18.11 7.47 -3.29
C PHE A 25 -16.84 7.27 -4.11
N ILE A 26 -16.50 8.25 -4.95
CA ILE A 26 -15.29 8.24 -5.77
C ILE A 26 -14.47 9.47 -5.40
N SER A 27 -13.32 9.27 -4.78
CA SER A 27 -12.38 10.33 -4.46
C SER A 27 -11.25 10.37 -5.51
N PRO A 28 -10.79 11.58 -5.92
CA PRO A 28 -11.11 12.91 -5.38
C PRO A 28 -12.34 13.58 -6.00
N GLN A 29 -13.09 12.91 -6.89
CA GLN A 29 -14.18 13.54 -7.65
C GLN A 29 -15.38 13.92 -6.77
N GLU A 30 -15.62 13.20 -5.70
CA GLU A 30 -16.76 13.38 -4.79
C GLU A 30 -16.28 13.70 -3.38
N THR A 31 -17.03 14.57 -2.69
CA THR A 31 -16.78 14.84 -1.27
C THR A 31 -17.43 13.75 -0.42
N VAL A 32 -16.64 13.04 0.34
CA VAL A 32 -17.15 12.01 1.25
C VAL A 32 -17.57 12.66 2.58
N PRO A 33 -18.81 12.42 3.06
CA PRO A 33 -19.29 12.99 4.32
C PRO A 33 -18.47 12.53 5.54
N GLU A 34 -18.30 13.42 6.51
CA GLU A 34 -17.48 13.15 7.71
C GLU A 34 -17.98 11.97 8.56
N ASN A 35 -19.28 11.70 8.58
CA ASN A 35 -19.83 10.53 9.28
C ASN A 35 -19.44 9.22 8.56
N VAL A 36 -19.27 9.22 7.24
CA VAL A 36 -18.77 8.09 6.45
C VAL A 36 -17.28 7.90 6.73
N ILE A 37 -16.48 8.97 6.69
CA ILE A 37 -15.05 8.92 7.02
C ILE A 37 -14.84 8.38 8.43
N ARG A 38 -15.60 8.86 9.41
CA ARG A 38 -15.54 8.37 10.80
C ARG A 38 -15.92 6.90 10.93
N TYR A 39 -16.95 6.45 10.23
CA TYR A 39 -17.33 5.03 10.21
C TYR A 39 -16.19 4.18 9.65
N LEU A 40 -15.63 4.58 8.51
CA LEU A 40 -14.52 3.89 7.86
C LEU A 40 -13.30 3.78 8.78
N ILE A 41 -12.85 4.92 9.34
CA ILE A 41 -11.66 5.00 10.20
C ILE A 41 -11.88 4.31 11.55
N GLY A 42 -13.03 4.49 12.17
CA GLY A 42 -13.36 3.92 13.48
C GLY A 42 -13.36 2.40 13.50
N SER A 43 -13.68 1.80 12.37
CA SER A 43 -13.68 0.36 12.21
C SER A 43 -12.33 -0.26 11.84
N ILE A 44 -11.32 0.58 11.51
CA ILE A 44 -9.93 0.16 11.30
C ILE A 44 -9.25 0.13 12.66
N GLY A 45 -9.49 -0.79 13.45
CA GLY A 45 -8.93 -0.53 14.74
C GLY A 45 -8.42 -1.67 15.54
N PHE A 46 -8.87 -2.84 15.31
CA PHE A 46 -8.62 -3.85 16.31
C PHE A 46 -8.38 -5.26 15.76
N ASP A 47 -8.27 -5.40 14.43
CA ASP A 47 -7.94 -6.70 13.88
C ASP A 47 -6.44 -6.97 14.03
N SER A 48 -6.13 -8.03 14.75
CA SER A 48 -4.79 -8.54 15.04
C SER A 48 -3.94 -8.82 13.77
N TYR A 49 -4.55 -8.89 12.62
CA TYR A 49 -3.88 -9.23 11.35
C TYR A 49 -2.96 -8.12 10.83
N ASN A 50 -3.34 -6.85 11.01
CA ASN A 50 -2.53 -5.70 10.57
C ASN A 50 -1.49 -5.26 11.60
N LYS A 51 -1.40 -5.93 12.73
CA LYS A 51 -0.59 -5.52 13.88
C LYS A 51 0.92 -5.51 13.59
N TYR A 52 1.36 -6.23 12.56
CA TYR A 52 2.78 -6.50 12.31
C TYR A 52 3.35 -5.91 11.02
N ILE A 53 2.52 -5.41 10.10
CA ILE A 53 2.99 -5.01 8.77
C ILE A 53 2.86 -3.50 8.52
N ILE A 54 1.70 -2.91 8.77
CA ILE A 54 1.46 -1.49 8.55
C ILE A 54 0.72 -0.91 9.77
N PRO A 55 1.24 0.16 10.39
CA PRO A 55 0.58 0.77 11.53
C PRO A 55 -0.83 1.22 11.20
N GLN A 56 -1.76 0.99 12.12
CA GLN A 56 -3.15 1.43 11.98
C GLN A 56 -3.25 2.94 11.77
N ALA A 57 -2.33 3.71 12.36
CA ALA A 57 -2.23 5.15 12.17
C ALA A 57 -2.05 5.53 10.70
N TYR A 58 -1.25 4.76 9.95
CA TYR A 58 -1.08 4.97 8.52
C TYR A 58 -2.39 4.80 7.75
N TRP A 59 -3.11 3.69 7.94
CA TRP A 59 -4.37 3.46 7.25
C TRP A 59 -5.44 4.48 7.58
N ARG A 60 -5.49 4.94 8.84
CA ARG A 60 -6.40 6.02 9.24
C ARG A 60 -6.08 7.33 8.53
N SER A 61 -4.80 7.72 8.47
CA SER A 61 -4.36 8.91 7.74
C SER A 61 -4.63 8.75 6.25
N PHE A 62 -4.24 7.62 5.66
CA PHE A 62 -4.44 7.35 4.24
C PHE A 62 -5.91 7.43 3.81
N TYR A 63 -6.82 6.77 4.53
CA TYR A 63 -8.24 6.83 4.18
C TYR A 63 -8.82 8.22 4.39
N ARG A 64 -8.45 8.91 5.47
CA ARG A 64 -8.88 10.29 5.69
C ARG A 64 -8.42 11.20 4.57
N GLU A 65 -7.14 11.22 4.28
CA GLU A 65 -6.56 12.06 3.23
C GLU A 65 -7.12 11.70 1.83
N SER A 66 -7.28 10.41 1.55
CA SER A 66 -7.89 9.93 0.31
C SER A 66 -9.31 10.48 0.15
N PHE A 67 -10.18 10.30 1.15
CA PHE A 67 -11.58 10.71 1.05
C PHE A 67 -11.84 12.20 1.31
N GLU A 68 -10.85 12.93 1.80
CA GLU A 68 -10.82 14.39 1.80
C GLU A 68 -10.29 14.97 0.46
N GLY A 69 -9.93 14.11 -0.50
CA GLY A 69 -9.39 14.52 -1.81
C GLY A 69 -7.98 15.10 -1.77
N LYS A 70 -7.22 14.81 -0.71
CA LYS A 70 -5.86 15.35 -0.50
C LYS A 70 -4.75 14.53 -1.16
N LEU A 71 -5.04 13.29 -1.54
CA LEU A 71 -4.06 12.41 -2.19
C LEU A 71 -4.12 12.61 -3.71
N THR A 72 -3.03 13.09 -4.28
CA THR A 72 -2.86 13.22 -5.73
C THR A 72 -2.39 11.91 -6.35
N GLY A 73 -2.81 11.64 -7.59
CA GLY A 73 -2.40 10.46 -8.35
C GLY A 73 -3.06 9.14 -7.90
N ILE A 74 -4.09 9.23 -7.05
CA ILE A 74 -4.85 8.07 -6.56
C ILE A 74 -6.33 8.30 -6.79
N THR A 75 -6.97 7.33 -7.43
CA THR A 75 -8.44 7.25 -7.48
C THR A 75 -8.92 6.15 -6.54
N SER A 76 -9.82 6.51 -5.62
CA SER A 76 -10.37 5.64 -4.58
C SER A 76 -11.87 5.49 -4.69
N TYR A 77 -12.35 4.26 -4.61
CA TYR A 77 -13.77 3.91 -4.63
C TYR A 77 -14.16 3.29 -3.29
N LEU A 78 -15.15 3.86 -2.63
CA LEU A 78 -15.75 3.32 -1.41
C LEU A 78 -17.19 2.92 -1.67
N TYR A 79 -17.55 1.71 -1.27
CA TYR A 79 -18.91 1.18 -1.33
C TYR A 79 -19.42 0.89 0.07
N LEU A 80 -20.65 1.33 0.36
CA LEU A 80 -21.32 1.09 1.63
C LEU A 80 -22.69 0.45 1.39
N ALA A 81 -23.04 -0.52 2.22
CA ALA A 81 -24.40 -0.97 2.39
C ALA A 81 -24.99 -0.31 3.64
N GLU A 82 -26.06 0.44 3.45
CA GLU A 82 -26.87 1.01 4.52
C GLU A 82 -28.15 0.21 4.68
N VAL A 83 -28.43 -0.25 5.89
CA VAL A 83 -29.64 -1.02 6.19
C VAL A 83 -30.45 -0.24 7.22
N ASN A 84 -31.67 0.19 6.86
CA ASN A 84 -32.53 1.04 7.69
C ASN A 84 -31.80 2.27 8.27
N GLY A 85 -30.97 2.95 7.46
CA GLY A 85 -30.22 4.14 7.88
C GLY A 85 -28.92 3.86 8.67
N VAL A 86 -28.51 2.59 8.83
CA VAL A 86 -27.29 2.19 9.54
C VAL A 86 -26.28 1.62 8.55
N PHE A 87 -25.02 2.06 8.59
CA PHE A 87 -23.96 1.46 7.80
C PHE A 87 -23.67 0.04 8.29
N ALA A 88 -23.93 -0.93 7.43
CA ALA A 88 -23.94 -2.36 7.74
C ALA A 88 -22.78 -3.14 7.13
N ALA A 89 -22.28 -2.69 5.97
CA ALA A 89 -21.13 -3.30 5.32
C ALA A 89 -20.39 -2.28 4.45
N ARG A 90 -19.13 -2.57 4.18
CA ARG A 90 -18.28 -1.77 3.31
C ARG A 90 -17.27 -2.61 2.55
N LEU A 91 -16.78 -2.05 1.47
CA LEU A 91 -15.56 -2.46 0.78
C LEU A 91 -14.96 -1.26 0.04
N TRP A 92 -13.71 -1.37 -0.32
CA TRP A 92 -12.95 -0.31 -0.95
C TRP A 92 -11.98 -0.89 -2.00
N PHE A 93 -11.74 -0.15 -3.07
CA PHE A 93 -10.54 -0.30 -3.86
C PHE A 93 -9.98 1.08 -4.24
N ALA A 94 -8.68 1.11 -4.50
CA ALA A 94 -8.02 2.27 -5.08
C ALA A 94 -6.88 1.84 -5.98
N TYR A 95 -6.48 2.73 -6.88
CA TYR A 95 -5.35 2.53 -7.76
C TYR A 95 -4.56 3.82 -7.98
N ALA A 96 -3.28 3.67 -8.31
CA ALA A 96 -2.44 4.76 -8.77
C ALA A 96 -2.76 5.05 -10.24
N ASP A 97 -3.10 6.30 -10.57
CA ASP A 97 -3.57 6.69 -11.90
C ASP A 97 -2.51 6.47 -12.98
N HIS A 98 -1.23 6.64 -12.65
CA HIS A 98 -0.13 6.51 -13.61
C HIS A 98 0.30 5.06 -13.88
N SER A 99 0.20 4.17 -12.91
CA SER A 99 0.65 2.77 -13.03
C SER A 99 -0.48 1.77 -13.23
N GLY A 100 -1.69 2.15 -12.83
CA GLY A 100 -2.85 1.27 -12.81
C GLY A 100 -2.80 0.16 -11.76
N PHE A 101 -1.76 0.14 -10.92
CA PHE A 101 -1.71 -0.77 -9.78
C PHE A 101 -2.65 -0.31 -8.69
N GLY A 102 -3.40 -1.25 -8.13
CA GLY A 102 -4.35 -0.95 -7.08
C GLY A 102 -4.43 -2.04 -6.02
N ASN A 103 -5.08 -1.65 -4.94
CA ASN A 103 -5.42 -2.52 -3.82
C ASN A 103 -6.92 -2.60 -3.67
N PHE A 104 -7.39 -3.79 -3.32
CA PHE A 104 -8.75 -4.07 -2.90
C PHE A 104 -8.73 -4.46 -1.42
N GLY A 105 -9.63 -3.91 -0.62
CA GLY A 105 -9.61 -4.19 0.80
C GLY A 105 -10.71 -3.50 1.60
N ASN A 106 -10.46 -3.36 2.89
CA ASN A 106 -11.41 -2.79 3.87
C ASN A 106 -12.80 -3.45 3.80
N VAL A 107 -12.81 -4.75 3.50
CA VAL A 107 -14.00 -5.57 3.33
C VAL A 107 -14.51 -5.98 4.71
N TYR A 108 -15.67 -5.46 5.07
CA TYR A 108 -16.24 -5.74 6.38
C TYR A 108 -17.76 -5.73 6.36
N THR A 109 -18.36 -6.58 7.19
CA THR A 109 -19.79 -6.58 7.47
C THR A 109 -19.98 -6.63 8.99
N GLU A 110 -20.75 -5.69 9.52
CA GLU A 110 -21.09 -5.63 10.93
C GLU A 110 -21.79 -6.91 11.39
N SER A 111 -21.51 -7.35 12.62
CA SER A 111 -21.96 -8.66 13.16
C SER A 111 -23.44 -8.93 12.95
N ASP A 112 -24.26 -7.93 13.25
CA ASP A 112 -25.74 -8.04 13.24
C ASP A 112 -26.34 -8.04 11.83
N PHE A 113 -25.51 -7.77 10.81
CA PHE A 113 -25.89 -7.71 9.41
C PHE A 113 -25.25 -8.81 8.55
N ARG A 114 -24.53 -9.74 9.20
CA ARG A 114 -23.96 -10.89 8.48
C ARG A 114 -25.04 -11.83 7.97
N ARG A 115 -24.71 -12.62 6.94
CA ARG A 115 -25.59 -13.59 6.27
C ARG A 115 -26.79 -12.97 5.52
N LEU A 116 -26.83 -11.65 5.33
CA LEU A 116 -27.84 -10.95 4.54
C LEU A 116 -27.45 -10.78 3.07
N GLY A 117 -26.30 -11.31 2.64
CA GLY A 117 -25.82 -11.18 1.27
C GLY A 117 -25.24 -9.81 0.93
N LEU A 118 -25.07 -8.89 1.90
CA LEU A 118 -24.66 -7.51 1.66
C LEU A 118 -23.33 -7.41 0.90
N MET A 119 -22.36 -8.27 1.23
CA MET A 119 -21.06 -8.25 0.54
C MET A 119 -21.21 -8.57 -0.95
N SER A 120 -22.05 -9.54 -1.31
CA SER A 120 -22.33 -9.85 -2.72
C SER A 120 -22.99 -8.68 -3.46
N GLU A 121 -23.84 -7.91 -2.76
CA GLU A 121 -24.46 -6.71 -3.34
C GLU A 121 -23.45 -5.56 -3.54
N LEU A 122 -22.46 -5.43 -2.67
CA LEU A 122 -21.40 -4.45 -2.82
C LEU A 122 -20.38 -4.85 -3.91
N MET A 123 -20.04 -6.14 -3.98
CA MET A 123 -19.05 -6.64 -4.93
C MET A 123 -19.48 -6.42 -6.39
N LYS A 124 -20.77 -6.55 -6.71
CA LYS A 124 -21.28 -6.38 -8.07
C LYS A 124 -20.95 -5.01 -8.68
N PRO A 125 -21.40 -3.88 -8.09
CA PRO A 125 -21.09 -2.56 -8.62
C PRO A 125 -19.58 -2.24 -8.51
N CYS A 126 -18.92 -2.69 -7.46
CA CYS A 126 -17.50 -2.49 -7.28
C CYS A 126 -16.69 -3.09 -8.44
N MET A 127 -16.98 -4.31 -8.83
CA MET A 127 -16.27 -4.95 -9.94
C MET A 127 -16.67 -4.36 -11.30
N ALA A 128 -17.91 -3.92 -11.46
CA ALA A 128 -18.35 -3.22 -12.67
C ALA A 128 -17.60 -1.88 -12.85
N ASP A 129 -17.44 -1.11 -11.78
CA ASP A 129 -16.66 0.13 -11.81
C ASP A 129 -15.17 -0.14 -12.08
N PHE A 130 -14.59 -1.18 -11.49
CA PHE A 130 -13.21 -1.58 -11.81
C PHE A 130 -13.04 -1.96 -13.29
N ASP A 131 -13.99 -2.70 -13.87
CA ASP A 131 -13.94 -3.12 -15.27
C ASP A 131 -14.01 -1.92 -16.24
N THR A 132 -14.61 -0.82 -15.82
CA THR A 132 -14.74 0.42 -16.61
C THR A 132 -13.72 1.50 -16.25
N ALA A 133 -12.94 1.33 -15.19
CA ALA A 133 -11.92 2.29 -14.77
C ALA A 133 -10.68 2.21 -15.69
N ASP A 134 -10.60 3.10 -16.69
CA ASP A 134 -9.60 3.02 -17.76
C ASP A 134 -8.15 3.02 -17.28
N ALA A 135 -7.83 3.77 -16.24
CA ALA A 135 -6.49 3.83 -15.67
C ALA A 135 -6.16 2.58 -14.82
N ALA A 136 -7.15 1.87 -14.27
CA ALA A 136 -6.90 0.68 -13.46
C ALA A 136 -6.47 -0.51 -14.32
N ARG A 137 -5.45 -1.23 -13.88
CA ARG A 137 -4.95 -2.44 -14.55
C ARG A 137 -5.16 -3.70 -13.73
N ILE A 138 -4.89 -3.61 -12.43
CA ILE A 138 -4.90 -4.74 -11.50
C ILE A 138 -5.28 -4.29 -10.10
N LEU A 139 -6.09 -5.10 -9.42
CA LEU A 139 -6.33 -5.01 -7.99
C LEU A 139 -5.67 -6.18 -7.28
N CYS A 140 -4.95 -5.88 -6.22
CA CYS A 140 -4.33 -6.88 -5.35
C CYS A 140 -4.92 -6.82 -3.95
N CYS A 141 -5.04 -7.96 -3.32
CA CYS A 141 -5.40 -8.09 -1.91
C CYS A 141 -4.79 -9.37 -1.33
N ALA A 142 -4.96 -9.58 -0.04
CA ALA A 142 -4.63 -10.85 0.60
C ALA A 142 -5.69 -11.20 1.64
N SER A 143 -6.00 -12.47 1.79
CA SER A 143 -6.91 -12.95 2.83
C SER A 143 -6.48 -14.31 3.35
N GLY A 144 -6.44 -14.45 4.69
CA GLY A 144 -6.34 -15.74 5.38
C GLY A 144 -7.69 -16.38 5.68
N ASN A 145 -8.80 -15.72 5.31
CA ASN A 145 -10.15 -16.21 5.54
C ASN A 145 -10.69 -16.91 4.28
N LEU A 146 -10.87 -18.21 4.35
CA LEU A 146 -11.33 -19.02 3.23
C LEU A 146 -12.69 -18.56 2.64
N PHE A 147 -13.63 -18.14 3.49
CA PHE A 147 -14.94 -17.64 3.00
C PHE A 147 -14.80 -16.34 2.22
N ALA A 148 -13.91 -15.44 2.65
CA ALA A 148 -13.63 -14.22 1.91
C ALA A 148 -12.94 -14.55 0.57
N VAL A 149 -11.95 -15.43 0.56
CA VAL A 149 -11.30 -15.90 -0.67
C VAL A 149 -12.31 -16.49 -1.65
N GLN A 150 -13.16 -17.42 -1.20
CA GLN A 150 -14.20 -18.00 -2.05
C GLN A 150 -15.18 -16.95 -2.60
N SER A 151 -15.49 -15.90 -1.82
CA SER A 151 -16.27 -14.78 -2.30
C SER A 151 -15.55 -14.00 -3.40
N TYR A 152 -14.26 -13.70 -3.22
CA TYR A 152 -13.47 -12.95 -4.20
C TYR A 152 -13.28 -13.73 -5.50
N LEU A 153 -13.04 -15.05 -5.42
CA LEU A 153 -12.94 -15.92 -6.61
C LEU A 153 -14.20 -15.88 -7.48
N LYS A 154 -15.41 -15.81 -6.88
CA LYS A 154 -16.67 -15.65 -7.61
C LYS A 154 -16.80 -14.32 -8.35
N HIS A 155 -15.99 -13.33 -7.99
CA HIS A 155 -15.96 -12.00 -8.59
C HIS A 155 -14.70 -11.76 -9.45
N GLY A 156 -14.07 -12.83 -9.93
CA GLY A 156 -12.98 -12.77 -10.92
C GLY A 156 -11.59 -12.55 -10.33
N PHE A 157 -11.45 -12.57 -9.00
CA PHE A 157 -10.11 -12.68 -8.41
C PHE A 157 -9.56 -14.08 -8.60
N ARG A 158 -8.24 -14.20 -8.60
CA ARG A 158 -7.53 -15.48 -8.58
C ARG A 158 -6.43 -15.43 -7.53
N LEU A 159 -6.06 -16.57 -6.98
CA LEU A 159 -4.89 -16.68 -6.11
C LEU A 159 -3.63 -16.47 -6.97
N THR A 160 -2.75 -15.58 -6.52
CA THR A 160 -1.48 -15.28 -7.21
C THR A 160 -0.53 -16.48 -7.16
N TYR A 161 -0.56 -17.18 -6.03
CA TYR A 161 0.15 -18.45 -5.81
C TYR A 161 -0.87 -19.54 -5.53
N GLY A 162 -0.51 -20.79 -5.76
CA GLY A 162 -1.37 -21.92 -5.38
C GLY A 162 -1.72 -21.92 -3.88
N GLY A 163 -2.75 -22.67 -3.51
CA GLY A 163 -3.23 -22.79 -2.14
C GLY A 163 -4.72 -22.46 -2.01
N GLU A 164 -5.21 -22.40 -0.77
CA GLU A 164 -6.63 -22.11 -0.48
C GLU A 164 -6.86 -20.66 -0.04
N THR A 165 -5.82 -20.02 0.50
CA THR A 165 -5.84 -18.63 0.99
C THR A 165 -4.51 -17.96 0.68
N GLY A 166 -4.46 -16.64 0.76
CA GLY A 166 -3.25 -15.87 0.55
C GLY A 166 -3.44 -14.65 -0.34
N PRO A 167 -2.39 -14.24 -1.07
CA PRO A 167 -2.46 -13.15 -2.03
C PRO A 167 -3.40 -13.48 -3.20
N LEU A 168 -4.22 -12.50 -3.56
CA LEU A 168 -5.15 -12.56 -4.70
C LEU A 168 -4.94 -11.36 -5.60
N GLU A 169 -5.22 -11.56 -6.87
CA GLU A 169 -5.21 -10.53 -7.89
C GLU A 169 -6.46 -10.59 -8.76
N ARG A 170 -6.88 -9.45 -9.28
CA ARG A 170 -7.86 -9.33 -10.35
C ARG A 170 -7.37 -8.33 -11.37
N THR A 171 -7.16 -8.79 -12.59
CA THR A 171 -6.76 -7.94 -13.71
C THR A 171 -7.97 -7.47 -14.49
N ARG A 172 -7.92 -6.24 -15.03
CA ARG A 172 -9.00 -5.68 -15.85
C ARG A 172 -9.07 -6.34 -17.22
N ARG A 173 -7.93 -6.62 -17.83
CA ARG A 173 -7.86 -7.24 -19.17
C ARG A 173 -7.75 -8.76 -19.02
N PRO A 174 -8.56 -9.53 -19.76
CA PRO A 174 -8.40 -10.97 -19.83
C PRO A 174 -6.99 -11.33 -20.33
N GLY A 175 -6.37 -12.31 -19.67
CA GLY A 175 -5.03 -12.76 -20.02
C GLY A 175 -3.88 -12.05 -19.31
N ASP A 176 -4.10 -10.85 -18.75
CA ASP A 176 -3.10 -10.21 -17.91
C ASP A 176 -2.92 -10.98 -16.59
N THR A 177 -1.73 -10.90 -16.06
CA THR A 177 -1.36 -11.38 -14.72
C THR A 177 -0.55 -10.31 -14.02
N LEU A 178 -0.42 -10.40 -12.69
CA LEU A 178 0.51 -9.54 -11.96
C LEU A 178 1.90 -9.56 -12.62
N PHE A 179 2.42 -10.75 -12.91
CA PHE A 179 3.75 -10.92 -13.53
C PHE A 179 3.86 -10.30 -14.92
N SER A 180 2.82 -10.40 -15.77
CA SER A 180 2.87 -9.77 -17.10
C SER A 180 2.89 -8.24 -16.98
N ILE A 181 2.13 -7.68 -16.06
CA ILE A 181 2.07 -6.24 -15.81
C ILE A 181 3.39 -5.75 -15.19
N GLU A 182 3.95 -6.46 -14.22
CA GLU A 182 5.26 -6.15 -13.63
C GLU A 182 6.38 -6.21 -14.68
N ASN A 183 6.41 -7.25 -15.52
CA ASN A 183 7.39 -7.36 -16.58
C ASN A 183 7.34 -6.18 -17.56
N GLU A 184 6.16 -5.68 -17.87
CA GLU A 184 5.99 -4.50 -18.70
C GLU A 184 6.52 -3.24 -18.01
N LEU A 185 6.13 -3.01 -16.74
CA LEU A 185 6.52 -1.82 -15.98
C LEU A 185 8.02 -1.75 -15.72
N PHE A 186 8.67 -2.89 -15.53
CA PHE A 186 10.09 -3.00 -15.20
C PHE A 186 10.97 -3.45 -16.38
N GLN A 187 10.53 -3.24 -17.63
CA GLN A 187 11.35 -3.49 -18.82
C GLN A 187 12.62 -2.64 -18.82
N ASP A 188 12.50 -1.35 -18.47
CA ASP A 188 13.62 -0.46 -18.21
C ASP A 188 13.58 -0.01 -16.76
N THR A 189 14.60 -0.37 -16.01
CA THR A 189 14.72 -0.04 -14.58
C THR A 189 15.85 0.94 -14.29
N ARG A 190 16.52 1.49 -15.34
CA ARG A 190 17.60 2.46 -15.18
C ARG A 190 17.09 3.71 -14.49
N LEU A 191 17.88 4.19 -13.55
CA LEU A 191 17.57 5.42 -12.83
C LEU A 191 17.53 6.61 -13.80
N ALA A 192 16.41 7.33 -13.78
CA ALA A 192 16.23 8.57 -14.50
C ALA A 192 16.00 9.77 -13.58
N ALA A 193 15.40 9.54 -12.40
CA ALA A 193 15.16 10.59 -11.43
C ALA A 193 15.06 10.03 -10.01
N ILE A 194 15.45 10.85 -9.03
CA ILE A 194 15.17 10.65 -7.61
C ILE A 194 14.27 11.80 -7.18
N ARG A 195 13.21 11.48 -6.43
CA ARG A 195 12.23 12.47 -5.97
C ARG A 195 11.62 12.07 -4.62
N ASP A 196 10.93 12.99 -3.98
CA ASP A 196 10.15 12.69 -2.78
C ASP A 196 9.13 11.58 -3.05
N GLY A 197 8.98 10.67 -2.08
CA GLY A 197 8.00 9.59 -2.14
C GLY A 197 6.56 10.12 -2.10
N ARG A 198 5.74 9.71 -3.06
CA ARG A 198 4.34 10.12 -3.21
C ARG A 198 3.37 9.08 -2.66
N PRO A 199 2.13 9.48 -2.34
CA PRO A 199 1.10 8.52 -1.88
C PRO A 199 0.87 7.35 -2.83
N ASP A 200 0.86 7.61 -4.13
CA ASP A 200 0.59 6.65 -5.19
C ASP A 200 1.71 5.61 -5.39
N ASP A 201 2.94 5.93 -4.98
CA ASP A 201 4.07 5.01 -5.05
C ASP A 201 3.86 3.74 -4.22
N GLN A 202 3.05 3.80 -3.16
CA GLN A 202 2.77 2.64 -2.31
C GLN A 202 2.21 1.44 -3.09
N PHE A 203 1.41 1.68 -4.11
CA PHE A 203 0.77 0.59 -4.86
C PHE A 203 1.79 -0.22 -5.67
N VAL A 204 2.90 0.39 -6.08
CA VAL A 204 4.00 -0.29 -6.74
C VAL A 204 4.97 -0.86 -5.72
N THR A 205 5.37 -0.08 -4.71
CA THR A 205 6.33 -0.52 -3.68
C THR A 205 5.80 -1.67 -2.83
N ASP A 206 4.49 -1.73 -2.58
CA ASP A 206 3.85 -2.86 -1.90
C ASP A 206 4.06 -4.18 -2.66
N LYS A 207 4.16 -4.14 -4.00
CA LYS A 207 4.36 -5.32 -4.82
C LYS A 207 5.79 -5.83 -4.74
N PHE A 208 6.77 -4.95 -4.58
CA PHE A 208 8.14 -5.38 -4.33
C PHE A 208 8.26 -6.32 -3.13
N ILE A 209 7.36 -6.19 -2.16
CA ILE A 209 7.36 -6.99 -0.94
C ILE A 209 6.51 -8.24 -1.06
N ALA A 210 5.34 -8.13 -1.66
CA ALA A 210 4.30 -9.16 -1.59
C ALA A 210 4.46 -10.26 -2.65
N HIS A 211 5.14 -9.96 -3.76
CA HIS A 211 5.06 -10.78 -4.97
C HIS A 211 6.39 -11.11 -5.62
N THR A 212 7.51 -10.63 -5.07
CA THR A 212 8.82 -10.89 -5.62
C THR A 212 9.52 -12.04 -4.91
N GLU A 213 10.55 -12.56 -5.55
CA GLU A 213 11.37 -13.68 -5.09
C GLU A 213 11.85 -13.52 -3.63
N PRO A 214 12.17 -14.59 -2.90
CA PRO A 214 12.67 -14.55 -1.53
C PRO A 214 13.84 -13.59 -1.28
N VAL A 215 14.55 -13.18 -2.32
CA VAL A 215 15.61 -12.17 -2.29
C VAL A 215 15.12 -10.84 -1.73
N TRP A 216 13.92 -10.42 -2.06
CA TRP A 216 13.33 -9.17 -1.60
C TRP A 216 13.04 -9.15 -0.10
N PHE A 217 12.67 -10.29 0.47
CA PHE A 217 12.52 -10.42 1.91
C PHE A 217 13.85 -10.29 2.66
N ARG A 218 14.97 -10.50 1.98
CA ARG A 218 16.31 -10.33 2.57
C ARG A 218 16.70 -8.87 2.72
N LEU A 219 16.20 -8.01 1.85
CA LEU A 219 16.46 -6.58 1.88
C LEU A 219 15.61 -5.86 2.88
N HIS A 220 14.45 -6.40 3.16
CA HIS A 220 13.69 -5.98 4.30
C HIS A 220 14.33 -6.58 5.52
N ALA A 221 14.99 -5.76 6.24
CA ALA A 221 15.37 -5.99 7.60
C ALA A 221 14.16 -6.37 8.51
N ARG A 222 13.21 -7.12 8.02
CA ARG A 222 12.11 -7.71 8.78
C ARG A 222 12.56 -8.81 9.75
N ARG A 223 13.85 -9.13 9.73
CA ARG A 223 14.47 -10.14 10.59
C ARG A 223 15.61 -9.50 11.38
N GLY A 224 15.31 -8.79 12.37
CA GLY A 224 16.29 -8.16 13.23
C GLY A 224 15.63 -7.09 14.05
N PRO A 225 16.31 -6.06 14.52
CA PRO A 225 15.67 -4.86 15.08
C PRO A 225 14.82 -4.10 14.06
N SER A 226 14.52 -4.72 13.00
CA SER A 226 13.70 -4.40 11.83
C SER A 226 12.24 -4.08 12.11
N GLU A 227 11.76 -4.33 13.29
CA GLU A 227 10.50 -3.75 13.77
C GLU A 227 10.52 -2.23 13.72
N TYR A 228 11.70 -1.65 13.57
CA TYR A 228 11.95 -0.21 13.53
C TYR A 228 12.26 0.34 12.14
N ILE A 229 12.47 -0.52 11.15
CA ILE A 229 12.71 -0.09 9.77
C ILE A 229 11.37 -0.03 9.04
N PRO A 230 10.88 1.16 8.71
CA PRO A 230 9.54 1.31 8.19
C PRO A 230 9.45 0.80 6.75
N ASN A 231 8.35 0.09 6.45
CA ASN A 231 7.92 -0.06 5.06
C ASN A 231 7.59 1.32 4.47
N PHE A 232 7.39 1.39 3.16
CA PHE A 232 7.14 2.64 2.46
C PHE A 232 6.03 3.48 3.10
N GLN A 233 4.91 2.88 3.49
CA GLN A 233 3.77 3.58 4.06
C GLN A 233 4.10 4.17 5.43
N THR A 234 4.78 3.40 6.28
CA THR A 234 5.22 3.91 7.59
C THR A 234 6.26 5.00 7.43
N ALA A 235 7.22 4.83 6.52
CA ALA A 235 8.23 5.83 6.25
C ALA A 235 7.60 7.14 5.78
N ARG A 236 6.58 7.07 4.91
CA ARG A 236 5.85 8.26 4.48
C ARG A 236 5.08 8.94 5.62
N LEU A 237 4.43 8.17 6.48
CA LEU A 237 3.76 8.73 7.66
C LEU A 237 4.77 9.46 8.55
N GLU A 238 5.91 8.84 8.86
CA GLU A 238 6.95 9.48 9.66
C GLU A 238 7.51 10.75 9.01
N ALA A 239 7.75 10.71 7.70
CA ALA A 239 8.20 11.89 6.96
C ALA A 239 7.16 13.02 6.98
N SER A 240 5.86 12.70 6.88
CA SER A 240 4.77 13.68 6.97
C SER A 240 4.64 14.30 8.36
N LEU A 241 5.05 13.58 9.40
CA LEU A 241 5.13 14.06 10.79
C LEU A 241 6.41 14.83 11.09
N GLY A 242 7.31 14.99 10.12
CA GLY A 242 8.59 15.69 10.30
C GLY A 242 9.69 14.82 10.92
N ASN A 243 9.52 13.49 10.98
CA ASN A 243 10.45 12.56 11.62
C ASN A 243 11.40 11.87 10.61
N GLY A 244 11.58 12.41 9.41
CA GLY A 244 12.48 11.81 8.42
C GLY A 244 12.22 12.24 6.99
N THR A 245 12.71 11.44 6.05
CA THR A 245 12.51 11.63 4.60
C THR A 245 12.31 10.29 3.89
N VAL A 246 11.64 10.32 2.76
CA VAL A 246 11.46 9.16 1.85
C VAL A 246 11.72 9.64 0.44
N GLN A 247 12.68 9.00 -0.23
CA GLN A 247 13.01 9.26 -1.62
C GLN A 247 12.68 8.05 -2.48
N THR A 248 12.18 8.27 -3.69
CA THR A 248 11.91 7.22 -4.67
C THR A 248 12.80 7.38 -5.88
N ALA A 249 13.39 6.27 -6.33
CA ALA A 249 14.05 6.14 -7.61
C ALA A 249 12.99 5.82 -8.68
N CYS A 250 13.05 6.53 -9.81
CA CYS A 250 12.13 6.32 -10.92
C CYS A 250 12.90 6.12 -12.23
N ASN A 251 12.38 5.27 -13.10
CA ASN A 251 12.87 5.15 -14.48
C ASN A 251 12.37 6.28 -15.37
N ALA A 252 12.75 6.28 -16.65
CA ALA A 252 12.36 7.30 -17.62
C ALA A 252 10.84 7.37 -17.87
N ALA A 253 10.10 6.29 -17.65
CA ALA A 253 8.65 6.25 -17.73
C ALA A 253 7.96 6.77 -16.45
N GLY A 254 8.73 7.15 -15.41
CA GLY A 254 8.21 7.59 -14.11
C GLY A 254 7.80 6.44 -13.19
N THR A 255 8.04 5.19 -13.59
CA THR A 255 7.77 4.01 -12.75
C THR A 255 8.77 3.99 -11.59
N VAL A 256 8.27 3.81 -10.37
CA VAL A 256 9.10 3.65 -9.18
C VAL A 256 9.84 2.32 -9.26
N THR A 257 11.15 2.36 -9.20
CA THR A 257 12.04 1.20 -9.24
C THR A 257 12.71 0.90 -7.91
N GLY A 258 12.57 1.80 -6.94
CA GLY A 258 13.07 1.65 -5.59
C GLY A 258 12.71 2.83 -4.71
N TYR A 259 12.87 2.66 -3.41
CA TYR A 259 12.80 3.77 -2.44
C TYR A 259 13.83 3.59 -1.34
N ALA A 260 14.25 4.71 -0.75
CA ALA A 260 15.01 4.76 0.48
C ALA A 260 14.32 5.69 1.48
N SER A 261 14.45 5.37 2.75
CA SER A 261 13.92 6.20 3.85
C SER A 261 14.95 6.38 4.94
N ALA A 262 15.07 7.61 5.42
CA ALA A 262 15.86 7.94 6.59
C ALA A 262 14.93 8.48 7.68
N ILE A 263 14.79 7.74 8.78
CA ILE A 263 13.80 8.02 9.83
C ILE A 263 14.49 8.19 11.18
N VAL A 264 14.13 9.25 11.89
CA VAL A 264 14.65 9.54 13.24
C VAL A 264 14.16 8.50 14.24
N ARG A 265 15.07 7.84 14.95
CA ARG A 265 14.81 6.88 16.01
C ARG A 265 15.87 7.02 17.12
N GLY A 266 15.44 7.24 18.34
CA GLY A 266 16.33 7.26 19.52
C GLY A 266 17.47 8.28 19.46
N GLY A 267 17.30 9.39 18.74
CA GLY A 267 18.33 10.43 18.60
C GLY A 267 19.31 10.22 17.44
N SER A 268 19.05 9.25 16.57
CA SER A 268 19.83 9.00 15.35
C SER A 268 18.91 8.81 14.16
N GLY A 269 19.42 8.93 12.95
CA GLY A 269 18.74 8.53 11.72
C GLY A 269 18.96 7.06 11.41
N ILE A 270 17.94 6.35 10.99
CA ILE A 270 18.06 5.00 10.44
C ILE A 270 17.69 5.08 8.96
N LEU A 271 18.65 4.72 8.11
CA LEU A 271 18.51 4.68 6.65
C LEU A 271 18.32 3.23 6.22
N ASP A 272 17.32 3.01 5.38
CA ASP A 272 17.06 1.72 4.75
C ASP A 272 16.44 1.90 3.37
N PHE A 273 16.43 0.84 2.58
CA PHE A 273 15.95 0.89 1.20
C PHE A 273 15.31 -0.41 0.74
N THR A 274 14.54 -0.28 -0.33
CA THR A 274 14.04 -1.37 -1.15
C THR A 274 14.09 -0.96 -2.60
N ALA A 275 14.56 -1.83 -3.47
CA ALA A 275 14.60 -1.56 -4.90
C ALA A 275 14.26 -2.83 -5.71
N HIS A 276 13.80 -2.67 -6.93
CA HIS A 276 13.67 -3.76 -7.88
C HIS A 276 15.06 -4.37 -8.15
N GLU A 277 15.16 -5.70 -8.29
CA GLU A 277 16.46 -6.40 -8.46
C GLU A 277 17.35 -5.80 -9.55
N ARG A 278 16.75 -5.45 -10.69
CA ARG A 278 17.47 -4.85 -11.82
C ARG A 278 17.92 -3.41 -11.58
N SER A 279 17.39 -2.76 -10.53
CA SER A 279 17.74 -1.38 -10.15
C SER A 279 18.79 -1.34 -9.04
N PHE A 280 19.28 -2.47 -8.58
CA PHE A 280 20.30 -2.54 -7.54
C PHE A 280 21.58 -1.75 -7.83
N PRO A 281 22.08 -1.70 -9.07
CA PRO A 281 23.23 -0.86 -9.40
C PRO A 281 23.03 0.62 -9.10
N ASP A 282 21.79 1.11 -9.08
CA ASP A 282 21.44 2.52 -8.86
C ASP A 282 21.17 2.85 -7.39
N VAL A 283 21.07 1.83 -6.52
CA VAL A 283 20.80 2.02 -5.08
C VAL A 283 21.80 2.93 -4.38
N PRO A 284 23.11 2.86 -4.63
CA PRO A 284 24.07 3.76 -3.98
C PRO A 284 23.78 5.25 -4.22
N GLU A 285 23.31 5.62 -5.41
CA GLU A 285 22.90 6.98 -5.74
C GLU A 285 21.64 7.40 -4.96
N LEU A 286 20.65 6.51 -4.91
CA LEU A 286 19.44 6.73 -4.12
C LEU A 286 19.74 6.93 -2.63
N LEU A 287 20.65 6.12 -2.06
CA LEU A 287 21.07 6.25 -0.65
C LEU A 287 21.77 7.58 -0.38
N LYS A 288 22.70 7.99 -1.23
CA LYS A 288 23.39 9.28 -1.13
C LYS A 288 22.41 10.44 -1.15
N ALA A 289 21.52 10.47 -2.13
CA ALA A 289 20.51 11.53 -2.25
C ALA A 289 19.58 11.56 -1.03
N THR A 290 19.19 10.39 -0.49
CA THR A 290 18.36 10.31 0.71
C THR A 290 19.10 10.84 1.94
N ALA A 291 20.38 10.50 2.08
CA ALA A 291 21.23 10.97 3.17
C ALA A 291 21.45 12.49 3.11
N GLU A 292 21.75 13.04 1.94
CA GLU A 292 21.90 14.49 1.73
C GLU A 292 20.63 15.25 2.15
N ILE A 293 19.45 14.78 1.74
CA ILE A 293 18.17 15.39 2.12
C ILE A 293 17.90 15.25 3.63
N PHE A 294 18.29 14.12 4.23
CA PHE A 294 18.16 13.92 5.67
C PHE A 294 19.06 14.89 6.43
N HIS A 295 20.36 14.96 6.12
CA HIS A 295 21.31 15.85 6.78
C HIS A 295 21.01 17.35 6.57
N ALA A 296 20.36 17.70 5.46
CA ALA A 296 19.88 19.08 5.26
C ALA A 296 18.77 19.49 6.25
N ARG A 297 18.13 18.53 6.92
CA ARG A 297 17.01 18.75 7.88
C ARG A 297 17.37 18.39 9.31
N PHE A 298 18.30 17.45 9.51
CA PHE A 298 18.62 16.88 10.80
C PHE A 298 20.12 16.87 11.03
N ASP A 299 20.57 17.46 12.15
CA ASP A 299 21.96 17.42 12.61
C ASP A 299 22.15 16.19 13.51
N MET A 300 22.20 15.02 12.90
CA MET A 300 22.38 13.74 13.61
C MET A 300 22.99 12.67 12.72
N ASP A 301 23.61 11.69 13.35
CA ASP A 301 24.22 10.55 12.67
C ASP A 301 23.19 9.69 11.95
N LEU A 302 23.59 9.09 10.83
CA LEU A 302 22.77 8.25 9.99
C LEU A 302 23.36 6.84 9.91
N PHE A 303 22.59 5.84 10.31
CA PHE A 303 23.01 4.44 10.40
C PHE A 303 22.20 3.52 9.48
N PHE A 304 22.87 2.47 9.01
CA PHE A 304 22.25 1.31 8.39
C PHE A 304 22.40 0.08 9.27
N TYR A 305 21.45 -0.81 9.13
CA TYR A 305 21.52 -2.15 9.71
C TYR A 305 21.48 -3.20 8.59
N ALA A 306 22.43 -4.11 8.59
CA ALA A 306 22.49 -5.20 7.62
C ALA A 306 22.83 -6.52 8.31
N PHE A 307 22.26 -7.62 7.83
CA PHE A 307 22.69 -8.96 8.25
C PHE A 307 24.03 -9.28 7.61
N PRO A 308 24.95 -9.96 8.33
CA PRO A 308 26.28 -10.29 7.79
C PRO A 308 26.25 -11.13 6.50
N GLY A 309 25.17 -11.85 6.26
CA GLY A 309 24.96 -12.65 5.04
C GLY A 309 24.28 -11.92 3.89
N ASP A 310 23.84 -10.68 4.10
CA ASP A 310 23.19 -9.87 3.05
C ASP A 310 24.24 -9.10 2.25
N THR A 311 25.00 -9.84 1.44
CA THR A 311 26.14 -9.31 0.69
C THR A 311 25.75 -8.22 -0.30
N GLU A 312 24.57 -8.30 -0.91
CA GLU A 312 24.08 -7.29 -1.87
C GLU A 312 23.78 -5.97 -1.16
N LYS A 313 23.03 -6.04 -0.04
CA LYS A 313 22.74 -4.85 0.79
C LYS A 313 24.03 -4.21 1.28
N ILE A 314 24.96 -5.01 1.84
CA ILE A 314 26.26 -4.53 2.33
C ILE A 314 27.06 -3.87 1.21
N GLN A 315 27.07 -4.46 0.01
CA GLN A 315 27.76 -3.88 -1.14
C GLN A 315 27.14 -2.53 -1.54
N ALA A 316 25.81 -2.43 -1.60
CA ALA A 316 25.13 -1.17 -1.92
C ALA A 316 25.45 -0.07 -0.89
N ILE A 317 25.40 -0.39 0.40
CA ILE A 317 25.73 0.52 1.51
C ILE A 317 27.18 1.01 1.40
N ARG A 318 28.14 0.11 1.17
CA ARG A 318 29.57 0.45 0.96
C ARG A 318 29.76 1.34 -0.26
N SER A 319 29.10 1.04 -1.36
CA SER A 319 29.18 1.83 -2.59
C SER A 319 28.55 3.22 -2.43
N ALA A 320 27.65 3.39 -1.47
CA ALA A 320 27.14 4.69 -1.07
C ALA A 320 28.15 5.49 -0.22
N GLY A 321 29.23 4.87 0.26
CA GLY A 321 30.27 5.52 1.06
C GLY A 321 30.20 5.23 2.56
N ALA A 322 29.33 4.35 3.00
CA ALA A 322 29.19 4.04 4.41
C ALA A 322 30.36 3.18 4.94
N GLU A 323 30.75 3.44 6.17
CA GLU A 323 31.80 2.72 6.89
C GLU A 323 31.22 1.83 7.99
N LEU A 324 31.89 0.71 8.26
CA LEU A 324 31.46 -0.22 9.31
C LEU A 324 31.71 0.41 10.69
N ALA A 325 30.65 0.75 11.40
CA ALA A 325 30.70 1.32 12.73
C ALA A 325 30.77 0.26 13.83
N GLY A 326 30.20 -0.91 13.62
CA GLY A 326 30.19 -1.99 14.60
C GLY A 326 29.59 -3.29 14.06
N LYS A 327 29.80 -4.37 14.82
CA LYS A 327 29.32 -5.71 14.47
C LYS A 327 28.89 -6.49 15.69
N THR A 328 27.77 -7.16 15.60
CA THR A 328 27.29 -8.20 16.53
C THR A 328 27.24 -9.55 15.83
N GLN A 329 26.91 -10.62 16.54
CA GLN A 329 26.74 -11.95 15.92
C GLN A 329 25.60 -11.97 14.88
N GLN A 330 24.63 -11.07 15.00
CA GLN A 330 23.41 -11.05 14.18
C GLN A 330 23.30 -9.84 13.25
N MET A 331 24.13 -8.80 13.44
CA MET A 331 23.95 -7.53 12.76
C MET A 331 25.27 -6.80 12.51
N GLU A 332 25.39 -6.16 11.36
CA GLU A 332 26.40 -5.15 11.08
C GLU A 332 25.73 -3.77 11.13
N ILE A 333 26.43 -2.82 11.74
CA ILE A 333 26.00 -1.42 11.86
C ILE A 333 26.94 -0.58 11.00
N TRP A 334 26.40 0.14 10.07
CA TRP A 334 27.13 0.99 9.12
C TRP A 334 26.76 2.45 9.34
N TYR A 335 27.73 3.31 9.23
CA TYR A 335 27.60 4.77 9.35
C TYR A 335 27.82 5.42 7.98
N LEU A 336 27.00 6.42 7.65
CA LEU A 336 27.07 7.23 6.43
C LEU A 336 27.11 8.70 6.76
#